data_388b9b1635bb94cdc0617fa6cfc72e7f
#
_entry.id   388b9b1635bb94cdc0617fa6cfc72e7f
#
_cell.length_a   1.000
_cell.length_b   1.000
_cell.length_c   1.000
_cell.angle_alpha   90.00
_cell.angle_beta   90.00
_cell.angle_gamma   90.00
#
_symmetry.space_group_name_H-M   'P 1'
#
loop_
_entity.id
_entity.type
_entity.pdbx_description
1 polymer ?
#
loop_
_entity_poly.entity_id
_entity_poly.type
_entity_poly.pdbx_seq_one_letter_code
_entity_poly.pdbx_strand_id
1 'polypeptide(L)'
;VRKSEDGRPTPLAEALTRYLKRAGLSRRIGQASVMEAWPELVGPQIAKVTTPVGVGPDGTLRVRVATAAWAAELQLMTPQIMARINAGRNRRLKTIHWVQG
;
A
#
# COMPACT_ATOMS: atom_id res chain seq x y z
N VAL A 1 -14.33 19.40 -18.67
CA VAL A 1 -13.24 18.90 -19.45
C VAL A 1 -13.52 17.51 -19.95
N ARG A 2 -13.36 17.38 -21.21
CA ARG A 2 -13.55 16.10 -21.80
C ARG A 2 -12.32 15.25 -21.63
N LYS A 3 -12.49 14.04 -21.19
CA LYS A 3 -11.36 13.17 -21.10
C LYS A 3 -10.99 12.65 -22.49
N SER A 4 -9.76 12.24 -22.64
CA SER A 4 -9.28 11.75 -23.90
C SER A 4 -9.99 10.46 -24.28
N GLU A 5 -10.56 10.39 -25.46
CA GLU A 5 -11.31 9.22 -25.88
C GLU A 5 -10.44 8.04 -26.22
N ASP A 6 -9.17 8.29 -26.52
CA ASP A 6 -8.25 7.21 -26.80
C ASP A 6 -7.44 6.77 -25.58
N GLY A 7 -7.78 7.30 -24.42
CA GLY A 7 -7.12 6.91 -23.18
C GLY A 7 -5.81 7.58 -22.91
N ARG A 8 -5.34 8.44 -23.79
CA ARG A 8 -4.06 9.11 -23.56
C ARG A 8 -4.24 10.27 -22.58
N PRO A 9 -3.21 10.56 -21.75
CA PRO A 9 -3.31 11.68 -20.81
C PRO A 9 -3.46 13.00 -21.56
N THR A 10 -4.29 13.86 -21.02
CA THR A 10 -4.41 15.22 -21.53
C THR A 10 -3.38 16.11 -20.85
N PRO A 11 -3.09 17.31 -21.41
CA PRO A 11 -2.20 18.24 -20.71
C PRO A 11 -2.69 18.60 -19.31
N LEU A 12 -4.01 18.68 -19.14
CA LEU A 12 -4.57 18.95 -17.83
C LEU A 12 -4.31 17.80 -16.87
N ALA A 13 -4.49 16.57 -17.33
CA ALA A 13 -4.23 15.40 -16.50
C ALA A 13 -2.75 15.32 -16.10
N GLU A 14 -1.87 15.67 -17.02
CA GLU A 14 -0.44 15.67 -16.71
C GLU A 14 -0.12 16.74 -15.69
N ALA A 15 -0.69 17.92 -15.82
CA ALA A 15 -0.47 19.00 -14.86
C ALA A 15 -0.99 18.60 -13.48
N LEU A 16 -2.15 17.96 -13.43
CA LEU A 16 -2.73 17.49 -12.18
C LEU A 16 -1.84 16.44 -11.53
N THR A 17 -1.33 15.52 -12.32
CA THR A 17 -0.44 14.49 -11.79
C THR A 17 0.81 15.12 -11.16
N ARG A 18 1.38 16.10 -11.82
CA ARG A 18 2.54 16.80 -11.27
C ARG A 18 2.21 17.54 -9.99
N TYR A 19 1.02 18.15 -9.95
CA TYR A 19 0.57 18.84 -8.75
C TYR A 19 0.41 17.87 -7.59
N LEU A 20 -0.24 16.74 -7.84
CA LEU A 20 -0.46 15.73 -6.80
C LEU A 20 0.87 15.20 -6.25
N LYS A 21 1.84 15.01 -7.13
CA LYS A 21 3.15 14.59 -6.71
C LYS A 21 3.79 15.59 -5.76
N ARG A 22 3.76 16.87 -6.12
CA ARG A 22 4.35 17.91 -5.30
C ARG A 22 3.63 18.05 -3.97
N ALA A 23 2.33 17.87 -3.99
CA ALA A 23 1.53 17.98 -2.77
C ALA A 23 1.58 16.72 -1.91
N GLY A 24 2.24 15.66 -2.37
CA GLY A 24 2.32 14.42 -1.62
C GLY A 24 1.11 13.54 -1.75
N LEU A 25 0.13 13.92 -2.57
CA LEU A 25 -1.10 13.14 -2.70
C LEU A 25 -0.89 11.87 -3.50
N SER A 26 0.08 11.84 -4.40
CA SER A 26 0.37 10.62 -5.14
C SER A 26 0.87 9.51 -4.22
N ARG A 27 1.47 9.87 -3.09
CA ARG A 27 1.84 8.89 -2.09
C ARG A 27 0.61 8.21 -1.49
N ARG A 28 -0.42 8.99 -1.20
CA ARG A 28 -1.66 8.43 -0.66
C ARG A 28 -2.34 7.50 -1.65
N ILE A 29 -2.30 7.83 -2.92
CA ILE A 29 -2.87 6.98 -3.96
C ILE A 29 -2.12 5.66 -4.02
N GLY A 30 -0.79 5.70 -3.95
CA GLY A 30 0.00 4.48 -3.93
C GLY A 30 -0.27 3.62 -2.69
N GLN A 31 -0.50 4.28 -1.55
CA GLN A 31 -0.81 3.57 -0.32
C GLN A 31 -2.16 2.87 -0.41
N ALA A 32 -3.16 3.53 -1.00
CA ALA A 32 -4.46 2.91 -1.19
C ALA A 32 -4.36 1.67 -2.08
N SER A 33 -3.47 1.71 -3.06
CA SER A 33 -3.25 0.57 -3.93
C SER A 33 -2.73 -0.65 -3.16
N VAL A 34 -1.86 -0.44 -2.17
CA VAL A 34 -1.39 -1.53 -1.33
C VAL A 34 -2.54 -2.15 -0.55
N MET A 35 -3.43 -1.32 -0.01
CA MET A 35 -4.54 -1.83 0.78
C MET A 35 -5.50 -2.65 -0.08
N GLU A 36 -5.77 -2.20 -1.30
CA GLU A 36 -6.64 -2.94 -2.21
C GLU A 36 -6.03 -4.26 -2.64
N ALA A 37 -4.73 -4.28 -2.84
CA ALA A 37 -4.03 -5.47 -3.31
C ALA A 37 -3.60 -6.40 -2.16
N TRP A 38 -3.94 -6.05 -0.92
CA TRP A 38 -3.46 -6.79 0.25
C TRP A 38 -3.68 -8.29 0.15
N PRO A 39 -4.90 -8.77 -0.19
CA PRO A 39 -5.11 -10.22 -0.26
C PRO A 39 -4.21 -10.92 -1.27
N GLU A 40 -3.93 -10.26 -2.39
CA GLU A 40 -3.06 -10.83 -3.40
C GLU A 40 -1.61 -10.81 -2.98
N LEU A 41 -1.22 -9.78 -2.22
CA LEU A 41 0.16 -9.62 -1.80
C LEU A 41 0.56 -10.61 -0.72
N VAL A 42 -0.32 -10.92 0.21
CA VAL A 42 0.01 -11.76 1.35
C VAL A 42 -0.61 -13.16 1.26
N GLY A 43 -1.59 -13.36 0.38
CA GLY A 43 -2.26 -14.63 0.25
C GLY A 43 -3.51 -14.72 1.11
N PRO A 44 -4.41 -15.65 0.75
CA PRO A 44 -5.72 -15.71 1.40
C PRO A 44 -5.66 -16.07 2.89
N GLN A 45 -4.71 -16.89 3.30
CA GLN A 45 -4.60 -17.27 4.71
C GLN A 45 -4.26 -16.09 5.60
N ILE A 46 -3.26 -15.32 5.20
CA ILE A 46 -2.85 -14.15 5.96
C ILE A 46 -3.91 -13.06 5.86
N ALA A 47 -4.51 -12.90 4.68
CA ALA A 47 -5.52 -11.87 4.49
C ALA A 47 -6.73 -12.06 5.40
N LYS A 48 -7.07 -13.30 5.75
CA LYS A 48 -8.20 -13.57 6.62
C LYS A 48 -7.99 -13.06 8.05
N VAL A 49 -6.75 -13.02 8.50
CA VAL A 49 -6.46 -12.69 9.88
C VAL A 49 -5.83 -11.31 10.02
N THR A 50 -5.74 -10.57 8.94
CA THR A 50 -5.12 -9.24 8.95
C THR A 50 -6.01 -8.23 8.25
N THR A 51 -5.88 -6.98 8.67
CA THR A 51 -6.57 -5.85 8.04
C THR A 51 -5.60 -4.70 7.95
N PRO A 52 -5.19 -4.30 6.75
CA PRO A 52 -4.32 -3.14 6.63
C PRO A 52 -5.09 -1.88 7.00
N VAL A 53 -4.48 -1.04 7.83
CA VAL A 53 -5.14 0.15 8.34
C VAL A 53 -4.72 1.38 7.54
N GLY A 54 -3.45 1.49 7.24
CA GLY A 54 -2.97 2.64 6.49
C GLY A 54 -1.46 2.73 6.55
N VAL A 55 -0.93 3.64 5.77
CA VAL A 55 0.51 3.88 5.71
C VAL A 55 0.78 5.29 6.21
N GLY A 56 1.68 5.40 7.18
CA GLY A 56 2.08 6.68 7.70
C GLY A 56 3.03 7.42 6.77
N PRO A 57 3.26 8.71 7.04
CA PRO A 57 4.16 9.51 6.20
C PRO A 57 5.62 9.03 6.24
N ASP A 58 5.97 8.26 7.26
CA ASP A 58 7.31 7.70 7.40
C ASP A 58 7.50 6.39 6.63
N GLY A 59 6.47 5.92 5.93
CA GLY A 59 6.56 4.68 5.18
C GLY A 59 6.25 3.43 5.99
N THR A 60 5.61 3.59 7.14
CA THR A 60 5.23 2.46 7.99
C THR A 60 3.80 2.03 7.66
N LEU A 61 3.63 0.79 7.27
CA LEU A 61 2.31 0.21 7.06
C LEU A 61 1.81 -0.37 8.39
N ARG A 62 0.64 0.05 8.81
CA ARG A 62 0.01 -0.52 10.00
C ARG A 62 -0.99 -1.58 9.59
N VAL A 63 -0.89 -2.73 10.23
CA VAL A 63 -1.76 -3.86 9.93
C VAL A 63 -2.31 -4.40 11.24
N ARG A 64 -3.62 -4.53 11.29
CA ARG A 64 -4.29 -5.13 12.45
C ARG A 64 -4.30 -6.65 12.29
N VAL A 65 -3.97 -7.35 13.36
CA VAL A 65 -3.88 -8.80 13.34
C VAL A 65 -4.85 -9.38 14.36
N ALA A 66 -5.54 -10.44 13.97
CA ALA A 66 -6.61 -11.01 14.79
C ALA A 66 -6.11 -11.63 16.08
N THR A 67 -4.94 -12.27 16.07
CA THR A 67 -4.43 -12.96 17.25
C THR A 67 -2.96 -12.64 17.48
N ALA A 68 -2.53 -12.80 18.73
CA ALA A 68 -1.13 -12.60 19.10
C ALA A 68 -0.23 -13.63 18.42
N ALA A 69 -0.72 -14.85 18.27
CA ALA A 69 0.05 -15.90 17.62
C ALA A 69 0.36 -15.53 16.17
N TRP A 70 -0.65 -15.02 15.45
CA TRP A 70 -0.41 -14.58 14.08
C TRP A 70 0.49 -13.35 14.02
N ALA A 71 0.38 -12.45 15.00
CA ALA A 71 1.25 -11.29 15.03
C ALA A 71 2.72 -11.68 15.15
N ALA A 72 3.01 -12.65 16.01
CA ALA A 72 4.38 -13.15 16.16
C ALA A 72 4.89 -13.80 14.88
N GLU A 73 4.05 -14.61 14.25
CA GLU A 73 4.39 -15.28 13.00
C GLU A 73 4.70 -14.25 11.90
N LEU A 74 3.84 -13.25 11.78
CA LEU A 74 3.98 -12.25 10.74
C LEU A 74 5.19 -11.37 10.94
N GLN A 75 5.59 -11.14 12.18
CA GLN A 75 6.83 -10.42 12.44
C GLN A 75 8.04 -11.13 11.84
N LEU A 76 8.07 -12.45 11.96
CA LEU A 76 9.14 -13.23 11.37
C LEU A 76 9.09 -13.24 9.85
N MET A 77 7.91 -13.08 9.28
CA MET A 77 7.72 -13.06 7.84
C MET A 77 7.83 -11.68 7.22
N THR A 78 8.05 -10.66 8.03
CA THR A 78 8.05 -9.28 7.55
C THR A 78 9.00 -9.02 6.38
N PRO A 79 10.26 -9.51 6.40
CA PRO A 79 11.14 -9.25 5.26
C PRO A 79 10.60 -9.80 3.94
N GLN A 80 10.00 -10.97 3.98
CA GLN A 80 9.44 -11.59 2.78
C GLN A 80 8.22 -10.83 2.29
N ILE A 81 7.36 -10.44 3.21
CA ILE A 81 6.16 -9.68 2.87
C ILE A 81 6.54 -8.32 2.32
N MET A 82 7.51 -7.67 2.94
CA MET A 82 8.00 -6.37 2.47
C MET A 82 8.56 -6.46 1.05
N ALA A 83 9.30 -7.52 0.76
CA ALA A 83 9.85 -7.71 -0.57
C ALA A 83 8.76 -7.83 -1.61
N ARG A 84 7.68 -8.55 -1.29
CA ARG A 84 6.57 -8.70 -2.22
C ARG A 84 5.81 -7.39 -2.42
N ILE A 85 5.57 -6.67 -1.34
CA ILE A 85 4.85 -5.41 -1.43
C ILE A 85 5.64 -4.39 -2.25
N ASN A 86 6.95 -4.33 -2.05
CA ASN A 86 7.79 -3.33 -2.69
C ASN A 86 8.16 -3.68 -4.13
N ALA A 87 7.93 -4.93 -4.54
CA ALA A 87 8.27 -5.34 -5.89
C ALA A 87 7.43 -4.56 -6.90
N GLY A 88 8.10 -3.92 -7.86
CA GLY A 88 7.42 -3.19 -8.92
C GLY A 88 6.73 -1.91 -8.49
N ARG A 89 7.00 -1.41 -7.30
CA ARG A 89 6.38 -0.17 -6.83
C ARG A 89 7.39 0.96 -6.82
N ASN A 90 6.91 2.14 -7.17
CA ASN A 90 7.75 3.32 -7.15
C ASN A 90 8.03 3.79 -5.73
N ARG A 91 7.06 3.64 -4.86
CA ARG A 91 7.20 4.02 -3.47
C ARG A 91 7.28 2.76 -2.63
N ARG A 92 8.33 2.70 -1.83
CA ARG A 92 8.58 1.52 -1.03
C ARG A 92 8.19 1.76 0.42
N LEU A 93 7.59 0.75 1.01
CA LEU A 93 7.38 0.76 2.45
C LEU A 93 8.70 0.54 3.15
N LYS A 94 8.86 1.17 4.30
CA LYS A 94 10.06 0.99 5.10
C LYS A 94 9.91 -0.11 6.13
N THR A 95 8.72 -0.26 6.66
CA THR A 95 8.47 -1.31 7.65
C THR A 95 6.97 -1.57 7.77
N ILE A 96 6.64 -2.65 8.46
CA ILE A 96 5.26 -2.98 8.77
C ILE A 96 5.15 -3.09 10.28
N HIS A 97 4.10 -2.45 10.81
CA HIS A 97 3.79 -2.50 12.23
C HIS A 97 2.57 -3.38 12.43
N TRP A 98 2.77 -4.55 12.99
CA TRP A 98 1.68 -5.49 13.24
C TRP A 98 1.09 -5.21 14.61
N VAL A 99 -0.20 -4.92 14.65
CA VAL A 99 -0.89 -4.61 15.90
C VAL A 99 -2.01 -5.60 16.10
N GLN A 100 -2.07 -6.18 17.29
CA GLN A 100 -3.18 -7.05 17.65
C GLN A 100 -4.38 -6.21 18.00
N GLY A 101 -5.53 -6.59 17.46
CA GLY A 101 -6.71 -5.82 17.83
C GLY A 101 -7.95 -6.16 17.04
#